data_e6ec98a76c289f20530e964898d8f2d8
#
_entry.id   e6ec98a76c289f20530e964898d8f2d8
#
_cell.length_a   1.000
_cell.length_b   1.000
_cell.length_c   1.000
_cell.angle_alpha   90.00
_cell.angle_beta   90.00
_cell.angle_gamma   90.00
#
_symmetry.space_group_name_H-M   'P 1'
#
loop_
_entity.id
_entity.type
_entity.pdbx_description
1 polymer ?
#
loop_
_entity_poly.entity_id
_entity_poly.type
_entity_poly.pdbx_seq_one_letter_code
_entity_poly.pdbx_strand_id
1 'polypeptide(L)'
;MSHKTKAQVFCILLYVCGFPTLVTAQLVPDRTLPLNSTVTPDGNTFTIEGGTEADRNLFHSFREFSVPTGGEAFFNNANTIQNIFTRVTGGSISNIDGLIQTNSTVNLFLLNPNGIIFGPKASLNIGGSFLGTTANSINFADGTSFSATNPQANPLLTISIPTSLQFGSNPGQIVNQSVAVSAFEDSGQGNEQLVGLEVSPGQILALVGGDVVLPGGLLTAPGGRIELGSVGANSLVSLTFNDSGFALGYAGVQNFQDIQLSQGAAVNASDDIDASGQGGGTIQVQGRRVVLTEDSGIISQTFGSQDGGSVSIQAAQFIAEGGGNVDTTTKGSGRGGNLSVTATDSIELSGTNSDGSVPSGFFAQVVVKEGQTLPATGNAGDLTIATGRLILREGAQVGSNTFSEGSGGRLTVTASQSVEVIGRSVNSQAPSALLTQAEDGSSGNSQDLTISTRELILRDGGEISSSTIGAGNAGNILIQASEKLIIQDVSGVSALTAVNGRGGNISIETERLIAQNGGQILAATEGSGQAGTLTVNARESVELTGTGRYGFLVACSRSPQG
;
A
#
# COMPACT_ATOMS: atom_id res chain seq x y z
N MET A 1 57.41 61.09 -8.74
CA MET A 1 56.77 61.00 -7.40
C MET A 1 55.30 60.75 -7.62
N SER A 2 54.89 59.52 -7.42
CA SER A 2 53.49 59.10 -7.62
C SER A 2 53.00 58.42 -6.34
N HIS A 3 52.13 59.11 -5.64
CA HIS A 3 51.45 58.55 -4.46
C HIS A 3 50.31 57.61 -4.88
N LYS A 4 50.43 56.32 -4.57
CA LYS A 4 49.34 55.37 -4.66
C LYS A 4 48.62 55.29 -3.29
N THR A 5 47.39 55.78 -3.25
CA THR A 5 46.48 55.67 -2.11
C THR A 5 45.87 54.28 -2.13
N LYS A 6 46.06 53.47 -1.08
CA LYS A 6 45.40 52.20 -0.88
C LYS A 6 44.08 52.46 -0.18
N ALA A 7 42.97 52.14 -0.83
CA ALA A 7 41.64 52.06 -0.18
C ALA A 7 41.51 50.69 0.52
N GLN A 8 41.34 50.70 1.85
CA GLN A 8 40.95 49.53 2.64
C GLN A 8 39.42 49.44 2.63
N VAL A 9 38.90 48.35 2.03
CA VAL A 9 37.49 48.01 2.13
C VAL A 9 37.29 47.23 3.42
N PHE A 10 36.54 47.81 4.35
CA PHE A 10 36.10 47.15 5.60
C PHE A 10 34.82 46.39 5.27
N CYS A 11 34.91 45.05 5.19
CA CYS A 11 33.71 44.16 5.12
C CYS A 11 33.18 43.97 6.53
N ILE A 12 32.05 44.61 6.87
CA ILE A 12 31.30 44.35 8.08
C ILE A 12 30.44 43.10 7.82
N LEU A 13 30.86 41.98 8.41
CA LEU A 13 30.03 40.79 8.47
C LEU A 13 28.93 41.01 9.54
N LEU A 14 27.72 41.29 9.10
CA LEU A 14 26.55 41.22 9.98
C LEU A 14 26.24 39.74 10.26
N TYR A 15 26.59 39.27 11.44
CA TYR A 15 26.11 38.00 11.99
C TYR A 15 24.64 38.21 12.41
N VAL A 16 23.71 37.82 11.55
CA VAL A 16 22.31 37.67 11.93
C VAL A 16 22.21 36.40 12.80
N CYS A 17 22.30 36.55 14.11
CA CYS A 17 21.87 35.50 15.05
C CYS A 17 20.36 35.30 14.86
N GLY A 18 19.96 34.37 14.01
CA GLY A 18 18.64 33.82 13.99
C GLY A 18 18.43 33.08 15.32
N PHE A 19 17.73 33.71 16.26
CA PHE A 19 17.20 32.97 17.39
C PHE A 19 16.22 31.95 16.84
N PRO A 20 16.33 30.64 17.18
CA PRO A 20 15.28 29.70 16.87
C PRO A 20 14.02 30.22 17.55
N THR A 21 13.02 30.60 16.78
CA THR A 21 11.67 30.82 17.32
C THR A 21 11.23 29.47 17.86
N LEU A 22 11.17 29.36 19.19
CA LEU A 22 10.49 28.24 19.84
C LEU A 22 9.07 28.23 19.30
N VAL A 23 8.76 27.28 18.41
CA VAL A 23 7.39 27.02 18.00
C VAL A 23 6.71 26.44 19.24
N THR A 24 6.02 27.30 19.98
CA THR A 24 5.20 26.86 21.12
C THR A 24 4.02 26.04 20.57
N ALA A 25 3.69 24.95 21.24
CA ALA A 25 2.49 24.18 20.92
C ALA A 25 1.28 25.11 20.89
N GLN A 26 0.50 24.99 19.82
CA GLN A 26 -0.74 25.73 19.67
C GLN A 26 -1.91 24.77 19.90
N LEU A 27 -2.09 24.36 21.15
CA LEU A 27 -3.27 23.63 21.62
C LEU A 27 -4.19 24.64 22.29
N VAL A 28 -5.06 25.26 21.48
CA VAL A 28 -5.93 26.34 21.92
C VAL A 28 -7.37 25.85 21.92
N PRO A 29 -7.95 25.51 23.09
CA PRO A 29 -9.36 25.18 23.19
C PRO A 29 -10.26 26.31 22.66
N ASP A 30 -11.39 25.94 22.08
CA ASP A 30 -12.48 26.89 21.81
C ASP A 30 -13.56 26.81 22.91
N ARG A 31 -14.63 27.60 22.75
CA ARG A 31 -15.73 27.66 23.72
C ARG A 31 -17.04 27.18 23.11
N THR A 32 -16.97 26.14 22.30
CA THR A 32 -18.12 25.65 21.51
C THR A 32 -18.76 24.40 22.08
N LEU A 33 -18.26 23.88 23.21
CA LEU A 33 -18.80 22.72 23.91
C LEU A 33 -19.56 23.12 25.18
N PRO A 34 -20.56 22.35 25.63
CA PRO A 34 -21.21 22.54 26.94
C PRO A 34 -20.23 22.55 28.11
N LEU A 35 -19.29 21.61 28.14
CA LEU A 35 -18.11 21.61 28.99
C LEU A 35 -16.88 21.67 28.09
N ASN A 36 -16.15 22.78 28.16
CA ASN A 36 -15.03 23.03 27.27
C ASN A 36 -13.79 22.19 27.65
N SER A 37 -12.97 21.92 26.62
CA SER A 37 -11.64 21.38 26.82
C SER A 37 -10.75 22.38 27.57
N THR A 38 -9.85 21.89 28.39
CA THR A 38 -8.80 22.67 29.04
C THR A 38 -7.44 22.09 28.65
N VAL A 39 -6.43 22.94 28.59
CA VAL A 39 -5.04 22.54 28.31
C VAL A 39 -4.15 23.12 29.37
N THR A 40 -3.46 22.26 30.08
CA THR A 40 -2.48 22.65 31.13
C THR A 40 -1.08 22.27 30.65
N PRO A 41 -0.20 23.25 30.37
CA PRO A 41 1.18 22.97 30.00
C PRO A 41 2.00 22.59 31.23
N ASP A 42 2.84 21.55 31.11
CA ASP A 42 3.88 21.17 32.04
C ASP A 42 5.15 20.79 31.26
N GLY A 43 6.09 21.72 31.16
CA GLY A 43 7.24 21.59 30.27
C GLY A 43 6.82 21.46 28.83
N ASN A 44 7.14 20.31 28.22
CA ASN A 44 6.76 19.96 26.84
C ASN A 44 5.47 19.14 26.75
N THR A 45 4.88 18.74 27.86
CA THR A 45 3.62 18.00 27.91
C THR A 45 2.45 18.97 28.07
N PHE A 46 1.47 18.84 27.23
CA PHE A 46 0.21 19.60 27.23
C PHE A 46 -0.92 18.65 27.63
N THR A 47 -1.28 18.66 28.91
CA THR A 47 -2.36 17.82 29.43
C THR A 47 -3.71 18.39 29.02
N ILE A 48 -4.47 17.60 28.28
CA ILE A 48 -5.82 17.91 27.79
C ILE A 48 -6.84 17.26 28.73
N GLU A 49 -7.68 18.07 29.35
CA GLU A 49 -8.70 17.65 30.29
C GLU A 49 -10.06 18.32 29.95
N GLY A 50 -11.09 18.01 30.73
CA GLY A 50 -12.43 18.52 30.49
C GLY A 50 -13.02 17.92 29.21
N GLY A 51 -13.61 18.77 28.37
CA GLY A 51 -14.43 18.29 27.24
C GLY A 51 -15.83 17.90 27.71
N THR A 52 -16.66 17.44 26.81
CA THR A 52 -18.02 17.02 27.13
C THR A 52 -18.19 15.51 26.93
N GLU A 53 -18.57 14.82 28.00
CA GLU A 53 -18.84 13.39 27.98
C GLU A 53 -20.29 13.11 27.60
N ALA A 54 -20.49 12.08 26.81
CA ALA A 54 -21.78 11.47 26.52
C ALA A 54 -21.59 9.94 26.58
N ASP A 55 -21.82 9.34 27.74
CA ASP A 55 -21.56 7.94 28.08
C ASP A 55 -20.08 7.58 27.83
N ARG A 56 -19.77 6.82 26.77
CA ARG A 56 -18.42 6.38 26.41
C ARG A 56 -17.72 7.26 25.39
N ASN A 57 -18.40 8.31 24.93
CA ASN A 57 -17.86 9.27 23.97
C ASN A 57 -17.42 10.54 24.71
N LEU A 58 -16.17 10.99 24.45
CA LEU A 58 -15.63 12.23 24.97
C LEU A 58 -15.37 13.17 23.79
N PHE A 59 -15.89 14.40 23.87
CA PHE A 59 -15.78 15.40 22.81
C PHE A 59 -14.85 16.54 23.25
N HIS A 60 -13.82 16.80 22.43
CA HIS A 60 -12.94 17.93 22.56
C HIS A 60 -13.07 18.89 21.38
N SER A 61 -12.92 20.17 21.63
CA SER A 61 -12.99 21.20 20.59
C SER A 61 -11.89 22.23 20.78
N PHE A 62 -11.15 22.48 19.72
CA PHE A 62 -10.01 23.39 19.69
C PHE A 62 -10.17 24.42 18.58
N ARG A 63 -9.68 25.63 18.80
CA ARG A 63 -9.46 26.60 17.74
C ARG A 63 -8.21 26.23 16.92
N GLU A 64 -7.18 25.75 17.58
CA GLU A 64 -5.92 25.32 16.99
C GLU A 64 -5.42 24.05 17.70
N PHE A 65 -4.91 23.10 16.91
CA PHE A 65 -4.35 21.86 17.44
C PHE A 65 -3.05 21.54 16.69
N SER A 66 -1.90 21.92 17.29
CA SER A 66 -0.57 21.64 16.75
C SER A 66 0.36 21.24 17.89
N VAL A 67 1.23 20.25 17.63
CA VAL A 67 2.19 19.71 18.62
C VAL A 67 3.59 19.90 18.05
N PRO A 68 4.47 20.67 18.71
CA PRO A 68 5.83 20.90 18.21
C PRO A 68 6.72 19.67 18.38
N THR A 69 7.86 19.67 17.71
CA THR A 69 8.92 18.67 17.89
C THR A 69 9.28 18.51 19.37
N GLY A 70 9.22 17.27 19.87
CA GLY A 70 9.49 16.94 21.27
C GLY A 70 8.40 17.38 22.26
N GLY A 71 7.26 17.89 21.74
CA GLY A 71 6.07 18.16 22.54
C GLY A 71 5.16 16.93 22.63
N GLU A 72 4.25 16.96 23.60
CA GLU A 72 3.28 15.90 23.85
C GLU A 72 1.88 16.50 24.06
N ALA A 73 0.89 16.02 23.31
CA ALA A 73 -0.51 16.26 23.56
C ALA A 73 -1.11 15.04 24.28
N PHE A 74 -1.29 15.16 25.58
CA PHE A 74 -1.75 14.07 26.43
C PHE A 74 -3.23 14.24 26.78
N PHE A 75 -4.10 13.38 26.24
CA PHE A 75 -5.51 13.30 26.61
C PHE A 75 -5.68 12.52 27.91
N ASN A 76 -5.89 13.25 29.01
CA ASN A 76 -6.09 12.69 30.35
C ASN A 76 -7.57 12.30 30.52
N ASN A 77 -7.99 11.24 29.83
CA ASN A 77 -9.35 10.73 29.83
C ASN A 77 -9.59 9.67 30.91
N ALA A 78 -10.85 9.53 31.35
CA ALA A 78 -11.25 8.44 32.21
C ALA A 78 -11.22 7.08 31.51
N ASN A 79 -10.96 5.99 32.25
CA ASN A 79 -10.90 4.62 31.70
C ASN A 79 -12.24 4.10 31.18
N THR A 80 -13.35 4.77 31.45
CA THR A 80 -14.69 4.47 30.95
C THR A 80 -14.90 4.93 29.50
N ILE A 81 -14.08 5.87 29.02
CA ILE A 81 -14.17 6.42 27.66
C ILE A 81 -13.66 5.39 26.67
N GLN A 82 -14.40 5.22 25.57
CA GLN A 82 -14.02 4.36 24.45
C GLN A 82 -13.65 5.14 23.21
N ASN A 83 -14.24 6.34 23.01
CA ASN A 83 -13.97 7.17 21.84
C ASN A 83 -13.72 8.61 22.28
N ILE A 84 -12.66 9.19 21.77
CA ILE A 84 -12.37 10.62 21.86
C ILE A 84 -12.58 11.24 20.47
N PHE A 85 -13.51 12.19 20.36
CA PHE A 85 -13.76 12.96 19.15
C PHE A 85 -13.19 14.36 19.33
N THR A 86 -12.15 14.68 18.57
CA THR A 86 -11.46 15.98 18.62
C THR A 86 -11.66 16.72 17.32
N ARG A 87 -12.22 17.95 17.36
CA ARG A 87 -12.37 18.83 16.19
C ARG A 87 -11.53 20.09 16.32
N VAL A 88 -11.09 20.62 15.18
CA VAL A 88 -10.41 21.90 15.06
C VAL A 88 -11.30 22.86 14.27
N THR A 89 -11.75 23.94 14.94
CA THR A 89 -12.75 24.90 14.42
C THR A 89 -12.13 26.16 13.83
N GLY A 90 -10.83 26.39 14.05
CA GLY A 90 -10.08 27.51 13.47
C GLY A 90 -9.70 27.27 12.02
N GLY A 91 -9.14 28.29 11.38
CA GLY A 91 -8.73 28.25 9.97
C GLY A 91 -7.32 27.71 9.72
N SER A 92 -6.63 27.19 10.75
CA SER A 92 -5.23 26.76 10.66
C SER A 92 -5.12 25.26 10.42
N ILE A 93 -4.11 24.83 9.66
CA ILE A 93 -3.69 23.44 9.52
C ILE A 93 -3.15 22.95 10.86
N SER A 94 -3.39 21.68 11.21
CA SER A 94 -2.74 21.02 12.35
C SER A 94 -1.34 20.56 11.96
N ASN A 95 -0.31 21.13 12.59
CA ASN A 95 1.08 20.71 12.44
C ASN A 95 1.47 19.87 13.67
N ILE A 96 1.67 18.57 13.48
CA ILE A 96 1.94 17.61 14.54
C ILE A 96 3.33 17.03 14.29
N ASP A 97 4.33 17.41 15.11
CA ASP A 97 5.70 16.90 15.04
C ASP A 97 6.18 16.39 16.42
N GLY A 98 5.24 15.99 17.25
CA GLY A 98 5.43 15.42 18.57
C GLY A 98 4.46 14.27 18.84
N LEU A 99 4.39 13.86 20.11
CA LEU A 99 3.58 12.73 20.56
C LEU A 99 2.12 13.12 20.78
N ILE A 100 1.19 12.29 20.28
CA ILE A 100 -0.20 12.29 20.73
C ILE A 100 -0.41 11.05 21.59
N GLN A 101 -0.82 11.25 22.84
CA GLN A 101 -1.00 10.19 23.83
C GLN A 101 -2.38 10.21 24.46
N THR A 102 -2.92 9.04 24.79
CA THR A 102 -4.18 8.88 25.53
C THR A 102 -3.97 8.02 26.76
N ASN A 103 -4.84 8.18 27.77
CA ASN A 103 -4.97 7.19 28.83
C ASN A 103 -5.75 5.98 28.31
N SER A 104 -5.35 4.77 28.65
CA SER A 104 -6.07 3.53 28.38
C SER A 104 -6.34 3.24 26.88
N THR A 105 -7.04 2.14 26.64
CA THR A 105 -7.45 1.70 25.30
C THR A 105 -8.65 2.53 24.82
N VAL A 106 -8.40 3.57 24.03
CA VAL A 106 -9.41 4.49 23.51
C VAL A 106 -9.15 4.77 22.05
N ASN A 107 -10.20 4.87 21.24
CA ASN A 107 -10.10 5.32 19.85
C ASN A 107 -10.03 6.85 19.79
N LEU A 108 -9.13 7.38 18.99
CA LEU A 108 -9.00 8.83 18.79
C LEU A 108 -9.37 9.23 17.35
N PHE A 109 -10.32 10.15 17.24
CA PHE A 109 -10.75 10.76 15.98
C PHE A 109 -10.30 12.23 15.97
N LEU A 110 -9.38 12.58 15.07
CA LEU A 110 -8.88 13.95 14.90
C LEU A 110 -9.42 14.53 13.59
N LEU A 111 -10.24 15.59 13.71
CA LEU A 111 -10.94 16.24 12.63
C LEU A 111 -10.42 17.67 12.43
N ASN A 112 -9.76 17.95 11.28
CA ASN A 112 -9.40 19.30 10.88
C ASN A 112 -9.65 19.53 9.38
N PRO A 113 -10.75 20.22 8.99
CA PRO A 113 -11.08 20.49 7.58
C PRO A 113 -9.99 21.22 6.79
N ASN A 114 -9.10 21.96 7.48
CA ASN A 114 -8.07 22.77 6.82
C ASN A 114 -6.83 21.97 6.41
N GLY A 115 -6.64 20.78 6.99
CA GLY A 115 -5.52 19.90 6.71
C GLY A 115 -4.80 19.43 7.97
N ILE A 116 -4.01 18.36 7.83
CA ILE A 116 -3.18 17.78 8.90
C ILE A 116 -1.81 17.44 8.31
N ILE A 117 -0.76 17.88 8.99
CA ILE A 117 0.64 17.55 8.67
C ILE A 117 1.24 16.83 9.87
N PHE A 118 1.64 15.59 9.65
CA PHE A 118 2.46 14.83 10.58
C PHE A 118 3.92 14.99 10.18
N GLY A 119 4.69 15.69 11.00
CA GLY A 119 6.12 15.93 10.78
C GLY A 119 6.98 14.70 11.07
N PRO A 120 8.32 14.79 10.83
CA PRO A 120 9.22 13.63 10.95
C PRO A 120 9.27 12.96 12.32
N LYS A 121 8.92 13.68 13.40
CA LYS A 121 8.91 13.17 14.77
C LYS A 121 7.49 12.92 15.32
N ALA A 122 6.47 13.07 14.49
CA ALA A 122 5.10 12.76 14.89
C ALA A 122 4.97 11.30 15.30
N SER A 123 4.37 11.02 16.45
CA SER A 123 4.14 9.67 16.96
C SER A 123 2.82 9.57 17.70
N LEU A 124 2.30 8.34 17.81
CA LEU A 124 1.07 8.03 18.51
C LEU A 124 1.35 7.04 19.64
N ASN A 125 0.82 7.29 20.81
CA ASN A 125 0.73 6.33 21.91
C ASN A 125 -0.73 6.22 22.34
N ILE A 126 -1.51 5.54 21.49
CA ILE A 126 -2.95 5.38 21.61
C ILE A 126 -3.24 3.89 21.75
N GLY A 127 -3.88 3.48 22.82
CA GLY A 127 -4.16 2.07 23.05
C GLY A 127 -5.22 1.47 22.12
N GLY A 128 -6.00 2.30 21.44
CA GLY A 128 -7.00 1.92 20.45
C GLY A 128 -6.66 2.38 19.04
N SER A 129 -7.69 2.56 18.22
CA SER A 129 -7.57 2.98 16.82
C SER A 129 -7.44 4.48 16.66
N PHE A 130 -6.77 4.92 15.57
CA PHE A 130 -6.63 6.31 15.21
C PHE A 130 -7.28 6.61 13.86
N LEU A 131 -8.04 7.72 13.79
CA LEU A 131 -8.53 8.27 12.54
C LEU A 131 -8.21 9.76 12.45
N GLY A 132 -7.34 10.14 11.51
CA GLY A 132 -7.06 11.50 11.11
C GLY A 132 -7.86 11.87 9.86
N THR A 133 -8.67 12.95 9.92
CA THR A 133 -9.54 13.29 8.79
C THR A 133 -9.67 14.78 8.58
N THR A 134 -9.86 15.18 7.32
CA THR A 134 -10.17 16.56 6.93
C THR A 134 -11.66 16.75 6.57
N ALA A 135 -12.52 15.86 7.04
CA ALA A 135 -13.95 16.03 6.94
C ALA A 135 -14.43 17.28 7.69
N ASN A 136 -15.56 17.84 7.27
CA ASN A 136 -16.21 18.96 7.96
C ASN A 136 -16.95 18.51 9.22
N SER A 137 -17.43 17.27 9.22
CA SER A 137 -18.15 16.71 10.38
C SER A 137 -18.13 15.19 10.42
N ILE A 138 -18.31 14.68 11.64
CA ILE A 138 -18.62 13.27 11.93
C ILE A 138 -20.12 13.20 12.21
N ASN A 139 -20.86 12.37 11.49
CA ASN A 139 -22.30 12.17 11.69
C ASN A 139 -22.54 10.89 12.48
N PHE A 140 -23.60 10.88 13.28
CA PHE A 140 -23.94 9.77 14.20
C PHE A 140 -25.29 9.13 13.83
N ALA A 141 -25.52 7.93 14.34
CA ALA A 141 -26.69 7.11 14.01
C ALA A 141 -28.04 7.74 14.43
N ASP A 142 -28.06 8.62 15.41
CA ASP A 142 -29.24 9.35 15.86
C ASP A 142 -29.51 10.65 15.07
N GLY A 143 -28.74 10.90 14.01
CA GLY A 143 -28.85 12.10 13.17
C GLY A 143 -28.11 13.32 13.71
N THR A 144 -27.42 13.22 14.83
CA THR A 144 -26.56 14.31 15.33
C THR A 144 -25.28 14.40 14.50
N SER A 145 -24.62 15.57 14.55
CA SER A 145 -23.37 15.83 13.82
C SER A 145 -22.39 16.64 14.68
N PHE A 146 -21.15 16.16 14.75
CA PHE A 146 -20.03 16.87 15.37
C PHE A 146 -19.23 17.59 14.30
N SER A 147 -19.55 18.87 14.07
CA SER A 147 -19.01 19.67 12.97
C SER A 147 -17.91 20.61 13.41
N ALA A 148 -16.80 20.65 12.66
CA ALA A 148 -15.70 21.60 12.82
C ALA A 148 -15.97 22.94 12.11
N THR A 149 -16.75 22.93 11.03
CA THR A 149 -17.03 24.14 10.22
C THR A 149 -18.30 24.87 10.62
N ASN A 150 -19.19 24.22 11.34
CA ASN A 150 -20.40 24.82 11.88
C ASN A 150 -20.59 24.40 13.35
N PRO A 151 -19.68 24.78 14.26
CA PRO A 151 -19.77 24.43 15.66
C PRO A 151 -20.90 25.23 16.30
N GLN A 152 -21.94 24.57 16.79
CA GLN A 152 -23.00 25.23 17.55
C GLN A 152 -22.56 25.47 18.99
N ALA A 153 -23.04 26.56 19.61
CA ALA A 153 -22.64 26.94 20.98
C ALA A 153 -23.02 25.89 22.03
N ASN A 154 -24.05 25.09 21.78
CA ASN A 154 -24.44 23.96 22.60
C ASN A 154 -24.77 22.78 21.67
N PRO A 155 -23.76 22.10 21.12
CA PRO A 155 -24.01 20.97 20.25
C PRO A 155 -24.76 19.88 21.01
N LEU A 156 -25.74 19.26 20.36
CA LEU A 156 -26.35 18.06 20.87
C LEU A 156 -25.33 16.91 20.71
N LEU A 157 -24.66 16.55 21.79
CA LEU A 157 -23.68 15.46 21.80
C LEU A 157 -24.37 14.14 22.14
N THR A 158 -23.85 13.07 21.62
CA THR A 158 -24.58 11.80 21.54
C THR A 158 -23.80 10.63 22.12
N ILE A 159 -24.54 9.67 22.65
CA ILE A 159 -24.05 8.33 23.02
C ILE A 159 -24.02 7.40 21.81
N SER A 160 -24.55 7.83 20.67
CA SER A 160 -24.64 7.03 19.45
C SER A 160 -23.27 6.78 18.83
N ILE A 161 -23.20 5.74 17.98
CA ILE A 161 -22.00 5.43 17.21
C ILE A 161 -21.90 6.36 15.98
N PRO A 162 -20.67 6.74 15.55
CA PRO A 162 -20.48 7.47 14.32
C PRO A 162 -20.80 6.58 13.11
N THR A 163 -21.39 7.17 12.06
CA THR A 163 -21.85 6.47 10.86
C THR A 163 -21.24 6.98 9.57
N SER A 164 -20.74 8.23 9.56
CA SER A 164 -20.10 8.77 8.36
C SER A 164 -19.26 10.01 8.64
N LEU A 165 -18.37 10.29 7.69
CA LEU A 165 -17.57 11.50 7.57
C LEU A 165 -18.15 12.34 6.42
N GLN A 166 -18.56 13.58 6.70
CA GLN A 166 -19.04 14.51 5.67
C GLN A 166 -17.94 15.50 5.31
N PHE A 167 -17.52 15.49 4.07
CA PHE A 167 -16.54 16.45 3.54
C PHE A 167 -17.20 17.68 2.94
N GLY A 168 -16.49 18.79 2.98
CA GLY A 168 -16.94 20.07 2.39
C GLY A 168 -16.55 20.22 0.93
N SER A 169 -16.67 21.46 0.43
CA SER A 169 -16.36 21.79 -0.97
C SER A 169 -14.86 21.74 -1.31
N ASN A 170 -13.98 21.81 -0.32
CA ASN A 170 -12.54 21.78 -0.50
C ASN A 170 -11.89 21.02 0.67
N PRO A 171 -11.86 19.68 0.64
CA PRO A 171 -11.22 18.88 1.68
C PRO A 171 -9.72 19.21 1.78
N GLY A 172 -9.23 19.45 3.00
CA GLY A 172 -7.81 19.74 3.23
C GLY A 172 -6.93 18.53 2.96
N GLN A 173 -5.66 18.78 2.65
CA GLN A 173 -4.64 17.75 2.43
C GLN A 173 -4.21 17.10 3.76
N ILE A 174 -3.83 15.82 3.70
CA ILE A 174 -3.10 15.14 4.77
C ILE A 174 -1.69 14.84 4.27
N VAL A 175 -0.68 15.27 5.05
CA VAL A 175 0.73 14.95 4.78
C VAL A 175 1.29 14.13 5.93
N ASN A 176 1.92 13.00 5.64
CA ASN A 176 2.66 12.23 6.63
C ASN A 176 4.14 12.13 6.25
N GLN A 177 5.01 12.66 7.11
CA GLN A 177 6.48 12.58 7.00
C GLN A 177 7.08 11.81 8.18
N SER A 178 6.24 11.21 9.03
CA SER A 178 6.71 10.58 10.26
C SER A 178 7.62 9.39 9.98
N VAL A 179 8.79 9.41 10.62
CA VAL A 179 9.76 8.33 10.70
C VAL A 179 10.14 8.10 12.18
N ALA A 180 9.20 8.30 13.08
CA ALA A 180 9.40 8.10 14.50
C ALA A 180 9.70 6.62 14.81
N VAL A 181 10.39 6.38 15.91
CA VAL A 181 10.57 5.03 16.48
C VAL A 181 9.29 4.59 17.18
N SER A 182 9.11 3.27 17.36
CA SER A 182 7.94 2.72 18.06
C SER A 182 7.82 3.31 19.47
N ALA A 183 6.60 3.71 19.83
CA ALA A 183 6.27 4.16 21.17
C ALA A 183 5.87 2.99 22.10
N PHE A 184 5.71 1.78 21.54
CA PHE A 184 5.24 0.57 22.25
C PHE A 184 6.37 -0.38 22.60
N GLU A 185 7.56 -0.23 22.02
CA GLU A 185 8.73 -1.06 22.32
C GLU A 185 9.59 -0.44 23.41
N ASP A 186 10.01 -1.26 24.38
CA ASP A 186 10.97 -0.84 25.40
C ASP A 186 12.37 -0.81 24.76
N SER A 187 12.93 0.39 24.61
CA SER A 187 14.18 0.73 23.89
C SER A 187 15.47 0.09 24.48
N GLY A 188 15.34 -1.03 25.19
CA GLY A 188 16.46 -1.69 25.89
C GLY A 188 17.42 -2.50 24.99
N GLN A 189 17.10 -2.73 23.72
CA GLN A 189 17.89 -3.63 22.84
C GLN A 189 18.67 -2.94 21.70
N GLY A 190 18.66 -1.63 21.60
CA GLY A 190 19.59 -0.89 20.71
C GLY A 190 19.30 -0.94 19.21
N ASN A 191 18.19 -1.52 18.76
CA ASN A 191 17.69 -1.43 17.37
C ASN A 191 16.37 -0.65 17.38
N GLU A 192 16.46 0.66 17.31
CA GLU A 192 15.29 1.54 17.14
C GLU A 192 14.71 1.34 15.74
N GLN A 193 13.62 0.56 15.62
CA GLN A 193 12.92 0.39 14.35
C GLN A 193 12.09 1.64 14.06
N LEU A 194 12.26 2.21 12.86
CA LEU A 194 11.43 3.30 12.38
C LEU A 194 10.06 2.76 11.98
N VAL A 195 9.00 3.28 12.56
CA VAL A 195 7.60 2.85 12.33
C VAL A 195 6.70 4.01 11.89
N GLY A 196 7.12 5.24 12.13
CA GLY A 196 6.33 6.43 11.82
C GLY A 196 5.10 6.59 12.71
N LEU A 197 3.93 6.84 12.11
CA LEU A 197 2.68 6.79 12.85
C LEU A 197 2.30 5.33 13.05
N GLU A 198 2.26 4.90 14.30
CA GLU A 198 1.98 3.52 14.68
C GLU A 198 0.78 3.44 15.63
N VAL A 199 -0.04 2.41 15.47
CA VAL A 199 -1.08 2.01 16.44
C VAL A 199 -0.76 0.64 17.02
N SER A 200 -1.33 0.32 18.18
CA SER A 200 -1.14 -0.97 18.83
C SER A 200 -1.53 -2.14 17.90
N PRO A 201 -0.90 -3.32 18.04
CA PRO A 201 -1.23 -4.49 17.22
C PRO A 201 -2.72 -4.80 17.18
N GLY A 202 -3.24 -5.10 15.98
CA GLY A 202 -4.65 -5.38 15.73
C GLY A 202 -5.56 -4.15 15.66
N GLN A 203 -5.05 -2.93 15.88
CA GLN A 203 -5.82 -1.68 15.81
C GLN A 203 -5.87 -1.09 14.40
N ILE A 204 -6.65 -0.02 14.24
CA ILE A 204 -6.89 0.63 12.94
C ILE A 204 -6.18 1.97 12.89
N LEU A 205 -5.44 2.20 11.81
CA LEU A 205 -4.83 3.49 11.47
C LEU A 205 -5.47 4.01 10.17
N ALA A 206 -6.26 5.08 10.26
CA ALA A 206 -6.99 5.64 9.13
C ALA A 206 -6.60 7.09 8.86
N LEU A 207 -6.30 7.42 7.60
CA LEU A 207 -6.10 8.79 7.12
C LEU A 207 -7.05 9.04 5.95
N VAL A 208 -8.00 9.97 6.11
CA VAL A 208 -9.01 10.26 5.09
C VAL A 208 -9.19 11.75 4.91
N GLY A 209 -8.87 12.24 3.73
CA GLY A 209 -8.89 13.69 3.46
C GLY A 209 -9.06 14.05 1.99
N GLY A 210 -8.60 15.24 1.65
CA GLY A 210 -8.28 15.63 0.29
C GLY A 210 -7.09 14.81 -0.25
N ASP A 211 -6.09 15.42 -0.86
CA ASP A 211 -4.88 14.70 -1.22
C ASP A 211 -4.21 14.09 0.02
N VAL A 212 -3.73 12.84 -0.11
CA VAL A 212 -2.95 12.16 0.94
C VAL A 212 -1.53 11.92 0.41
N VAL A 213 -0.54 12.53 1.06
CA VAL A 213 0.85 12.52 0.58
C VAL A 213 1.79 12.03 1.67
N LEU A 214 2.60 11.04 1.35
CA LEU A 214 3.59 10.44 2.24
C LEU A 214 5.01 10.59 1.65
N PRO A 215 5.68 11.74 1.83
CA PRO A 215 7.07 11.90 1.42
C PRO A 215 8.01 11.33 2.50
N GLY A 216 8.43 10.10 2.34
CA GLY A 216 9.26 9.36 3.30
C GLY A 216 8.54 8.88 4.56
N GLY A 217 7.26 9.22 4.73
CA GLY A 217 6.52 8.91 5.94
C GLY A 217 6.06 7.46 6.03
N LEU A 218 6.06 6.92 7.25
CA LEU A 218 5.68 5.56 7.56
C LEU A 218 4.33 5.53 8.29
N LEU A 219 3.50 4.53 7.98
CA LEU A 219 2.27 4.18 8.67
C LEU A 219 2.34 2.71 9.07
N THR A 220 2.17 2.41 10.35
CA THR A 220 2.32 1.04 10.87
C THR A 220 1.11 0.64 11.72
N ALA A 221 0.52 -0.52 11.39
CA ALA A 221 -0.58 -1.14 12.15
C ALA A 221 -0.38 -2.67 12.18
N PRO A 222 0.48 -3.20 13.07
CA PRO A 222 0.89 -4.60 13.05
C PRO A 222 -0.31 -5.55 13.18
N GLY A 223 -0.53 -6.44 12.18
CA GLY A 223 -1.68 -7.35 12.14
C GLY A 223 -3.06 -6.66 12.20
N GLY A 224 -3.10 -5.35 12.09
CA GLY A 224 -4.29 -4.51 12.21
C GLY A 224 -4.88 -4.10 10.87
N ARG A 225 -5.35 -2.87 10.78
CA ARG A 225 -5.96 -2.35 9.56
C ARG A 225 -5.45 -0.95 9.22
N ILE A 226 -5.08 -0.71 7.96
CA ILE A 226 -4.77 0.64 7.47
C ILE A 226 -5.79 1.04 6.41
N GLU A 227 -6.34 2.26 6.56
CA GLU A 227 -7.29 2.87 5.64
C GLU A 227 -6.74 4.19 5.10
N LEU A 228 -6.50 4.26 3.80
CA LEU A 228 -6.14 5.51 3.11
C LEU A 228 -7.25 5.92 2.15
N GLY A 229 -7.84 7.08 2.39
CA GLY A 229 -8.89 7.62 1.55
C GLY A 229 -8.60 9.04 1.09
N SER A 230 -8.59 9.28 -0.22
CA SER A 230 -8.47 10.62 -0.79
C SER A 230 -9.75 10.96 -1.54
N VAL A 231 -10.51 11.93 -1.02
CA VAL A 231 -11.85 12.23 -1.49
C VAL A 231 -12.02 13.68 -1.96
N GLY A 232 -12.85 13.85 -2.96
CA GLY A 232 -13.18 15.17 -3.51
C GLY A 232 -14.27 15.91 -2.75
N ALA A 233 -14.70 17.02 -3.33
CA ALA A 233 -15.70 17.92 -2.75
C ALA A 233 -17.02 17.22 -2.42
N ASN A 234 -17.60 17.60 -1.29
CA ASN A 234 -18.94 17.20 -0.82
C ASN A 234 -19.13 15.67 -0.68
N SER A 235 -18.05 14.94 -0.50
CA SER A 235 -18.06 13.49 -0.34
C SER A 235 -18.66 13.07 1.00
N LEU A 236 -19.32 11.90 0.99
CA LEU A 236 -19.77 11.19 2.18
C LEU A 236 -19.06 9.84 2.23
N VAL A 237 -18.21 9.65 3.24
CA VAL A 237 -17.55 8.37 3.51
C VAL A 237 -18.28 7.69 4.65
N SER A 238 -18.80 6.49 4.43
CA SER A 238 -19.49 5.76 5.50
C SER A 238 -18.48 5.19 6.50
N LEU A 239 -18.90 5.12 7.77
CA LEU A 239 -18.15 4.57 8.88
C LEU A 239 -18.98 3.47 9.51
N THR A 240 -18.53 2.22 9.43
CA THR A 240 -19.25 1.06 9.95
C THR A 240 -18.45 0.41 11.08
N PHE A 241 -19.01 0.36 12.27
CA PHE A 241 -18.40 -0.32 13.42
C PHE A 241 -18.77 -1.80 13.43
N ASN A 242 -17.80 -2.65 13.75
CA ASN A 242 -17.93 -4.07 13.95
C ASN A 242 -17.03 -4.54 15.11
N ASP A 243 -16.99 -5.84 15.38
CA ASP A 243 -16.21 -6.42 16.49
C ASP A 243 -14.68 -6.19 16.34
N SER A 244 -14.21 -5.92 15.12
CA SER A 244 -12.80 -5.63 14.82
C SER A 244 -12.47 -4.13 14.76
N GLY A 245 -13.37 -3.26 15.22
CA GLY A 245 -13.22 -1.81 15.19
C GLY A 245 -14.13 -1.15 14.16
N PHE A 246 -13.58 -0.39 13.21
CA PHE A 246 -14.37 0.28 12.15
C PHE A 246 -13.81 0.02 10.75
N ALA A 247 -14.68 0.18 9.75
CA ALA A 247 -14.31 0.16 8.33
C ALA A 247 -14.92 1.35 7.61
N LEU A 248 -14.21 1.83 6.58
CA LEU A 248 -14.65 2.94 5.74
C LEU A 248 -15.23 2.44 4.42
N GLY A 249 -16.32 3.08 3.97
CA GLY A 249 -16.97 2.76 2.72
C GLY A 249 -17.14 3.99 1.83
N TYR A 250 -16.79 3.85 0.57
CA TYR A 250 -16.70 4.95 -0.39
C TYR A 250 -17.80 4.95 -1.46
N ALA A 251 -18.83 4.12 -1.31
CA ALA A 251 -19.92 4.01 -2.29
C ALA A 251 -20.66 5.35 -2.57
N GLY A 252 -20.65 6.27 -1.60
CA GLY A 252 -21.23 7.61 -1.74
C GLY A 252 -20.30 8.67 -2.33
N VAL A 253 -19.04 8.32 -2.59
CA VAL A 253 -18.02 9.27 -3.10
C VAL A 253 -18.10 9.33 -4.62
N GLN A 254 -18.34 10.52 -5.18
CA GLN A 254 -18.43 10.73 -6.63
C GLN A 254 -17.09 11.10 -7.25
N ASN A 255 -16.24 11.81 -6.49
CA ASN A 255 -14.95 12.28 -6.97
C ASN A 255 -13.88 11.97 -5.91
N PHE A 256 -12.77 11.42 -6.37
CA PHE A 256 -11.60 11.17 -5.55
C PHE A 256 -10.48 12.14 -5.88
N GLN A 257 -9.54 12.33 -4.96
CA GLN A 257 -8.28 13.06 -5.16
C GLN A 257 -7.09 12.07 -5.13
N ASP A 258 -5.86 12.57 -5.06
CA ASP A 258 -4.68 11.76 -5.29
C ASP A 258 -4.06 11.25 -3.98
N ILE A 259 -3.45 10.06 -4.05
CA ILE A 259 -2.63 9.46 -3.00
C ILE A 259 -1.23 9.28 -3.58
N GLN A 260 -0.22 9.82 -2.90
CA GLN A 260 1.17 9.74 -3.33
C GLN A 260 2.08 9.25 -2.20
N LEU A 261 2.85 8.21 -2.48
CA LEU A 261 3.93 7.68 -1.67
C LEU A 261 5.24 7.89 -2.42
N SER A 262 6.25 8.49 -1.78
CA SER A 262 7.57 8.75 -2.38
C SER A 262 8.67 8.68 -1.33
N GLN A 263 9.94 8.63 -1.76
CA GLN A 263 11.11 8.67 -0.89
C GLN A 263 11.15 7.53 0.14
N GLY A 264 10.80 6.31 -0.28
CA GLY A 264 10.78 5.15 0.60
C GLY A 264 9.63 5.13 1.60
N ALA A 265 8.54 5.85 1.34
CA ALA A 265 7.36 5.82 2.19
C ALA A 265 6.76 4.41 2.29
N ALA A 266 6.25 4.04 3.47
CA ALA A 266 5.63 2.74 3.65
C ALA A 266 4.30 2.80 4.38
N VAL A 267 3.36 1.98 3.91
CA VAL A 267 2.07 1.66 4.55
C VAL A 267 2.14 0.19 4.92
N ASN A 268 2.40 -0.10 6.20
CA ASN A 268 2.76 -1.43 6.67
C ASN A 268 1.76 -1.97 7.70
N ALA A 269 1.02 -3.03 7.32
CA ALA A 269 0.13 -3.78 8.19
C ALA A 269 0.63 -5.22 8.44
N SER A 270 1.90 -5.52 8.16
CA SER A 270 2.47 -6.85 8.43
C SER A 270 2.29 -7.23 9.89
N ASP A 271 2.18 -8.52 10.19
CA ASP A 271 2.23 -8.97 11.58
C ASP A 271 3.63 -8.76 12.16
N ASP A 272 3.70 -8.74 13.48
CA ASP A 272 4.97 -8.60 14.18
C ASP A 272 5.81 -9.87 13.97
N ILE A 273 7.07 -9.65 13.62
CA ILE A 273 8.03 -10.72 13.34
C ILE A 273 8.26 -11.64 14.54
N ASP A 274 8.01 -11.15 15.75
CA ASP A 274 8.19 -11.83 17.02
C ASP A 274 6.87 -12.17 17.72
N ALA A 275 5.74 -11.66 17.21
CA ALA A 275 4.42 -11.93 17.77
C ALA A 275 3.93 -13.32 17.38
N SER A 276 3.53 -14.08 18.37
CA SER A 276 2.99 -15.41 18.21
C SER A 276 1.65 -15.39 17.49
N GLY A 277 1.66 -15.46 16.14
CA GLY A 277 0.56 -16.06 15.40
C GLY A 277 -0.54 -15.14 14.91
N GLN A 278 -0.38 -13.83 14.88
CA GLN A 278 -1.26 -12.99 14.06
C GLN A 278 -0.82 -13.06 12.60
N GLY A 279 -1.72 -13.02 11.65
CA GLY A 279 -1.42 -12.86 10.23
C GLY A 279 -1.23 -11.39 9.87
N GLY A 280 -0.67 -11.10 8.71
CA GLY A 280 -0.63 -9.74 8.18
C GLY A 280 -2.01 -9.07 8.18
N GLY A 281 -2.07 -7.77 8.41
CA GLY A 281 -3.31 -7.01 8.54
C GLY A 281 -3.98 -6.71 7.19
N THR A 282 -5.02 -5.91 7.23
CA THR A 282 -5.78 -5.49 6.05
C THR A 282 -5.41 -4.07 5.66
N ILE A 283 -5.22 -3.81 4.36
CA ILE A 283 -5.01 -2.45 3.85
C ILE A 283 -6.07 -2.12 2.79
N GLN A 284 -6.73 -0.98 2.93
CA GLN A 284 -7.62 -0.43 1.93
C GLN A 284 -7.11 0.94 1.48
N VAL A 285 -6.97 1.12 0.16
CA VAL A 285 -6.54 2.39 -0.45
C VAL A 285 -7.57 2.80 -1.48
N GLN A 286 -8.08 4.03 -1.37
CA GLN A 286 -9.11 4.55 -2.25
C GLN A 286 -8.78 5.98 -2.68
N GLY A 287 -8.51 6.19 -3.97
CA GLY A 287 -8.17 7.50 -4.52
C GLY A 287 -8.47 7.62 -6.02
N ARG A 288 -8.29 8.79 -6.61
CA ARG A 288 -8.36 8.99 -8.05
C ARG A 288 -7.10 8.46 -8.73
N ARG A 289 -5.95 8.91 -8.27
CA ARG A 289 -4.63 8.47 -8.73
C ARG A 289 -3.83 8.01 -7.51
N VAL A 290 -3.33 6.78 -7.56
CA VAL A 290 -2.44 6.22 -6.53
C VAL A 290 -1.06 6.05 -7.15
N VAL A 291 -0.06 6.69 -6.56
CA VAL A 291 1.31 6.73 -7.10
C VAL A 291 2.30 6.29 -6.03
N LEU A 292 3.14 5.30 -6.37
CA LEU A 292 4.24 4.81 -5.57
C LEU A 292 5.55 5.01 -6.32
N THR A 293 6.50 5.74 -5.74
CA THR A 293 7.81 5.99 -6.35
C THR A 293 8.95 5.80 -5.34
N GLU A 294 10.16 5.63 -5.84
CA GLU A 294 11.38 5.67 -5.02
C GLU A 294 11.35 4.68 -3.84
N ASP A 295 11.24 3.37 -4.12
CA ASP A 295 11.19 2.29 -3.13
C ASP A 295 9.99 2.34 -2.15
N SER A 296 8.95 3.10 -2.47
CA SER A 296 7.78 3.18 -1.60
C SER A 296 6.92 1.93 -1.68
N GLY A 297 6.31 1.53 -0.55
CA GLY A 297 5.60 0.26 -0.44
C GLY A 297 4.25 0.31 0.27
N ILE A 298 3.33 -0.57 -0.15
CA ILE A 298 2.11 -0.95 0.57
C ILE A 298 2.25 -2.42 0.93
N ILE A 299 2.43 -2.72 2.22
CA ILE A 299 2.99 -4.00 2.67
C ILE A 299 2.10 -4.63 3.74
N SER A 300 1.72 -5.90 3.53
CA SER A 300 1.01 -6.72 4.52
C SER A 300 1.54 -8.16 4.49
N GLN A 301 2.72 -8.37 5.06
CA GLN A 301 3.38 -9.67 5.10
C GLN A 301 2.87 -10.51 6.27
N THR A 302 2.85 -11.84 6.10
CA THR A 302 2.44 -12.81 7.11
C THR A 302 3.66 -13.60 7.58
N PHE A 303 4.07 -13.42 8.84
CA PHE A 303 5.19 -14.13 9.45
C PHE A 303 4.74 -15.29 10.34
N GLY A 304 3.52 -15.24 10.86
CA GLY A 304 2.95 -16.16 11.83
C GLY A 304 2.23 -17.37 11.21
N SER A 305 1.37 -17.97 12.02
CA SER A 305 0.59 -19.16 11.65
C SER A 305 -0.86 -18.85 11.26
N GLN A 306 -1.35 -17.64 11.52
CA GLN A 306 -2.68 -17.22 11.08
C GLN A 306 -2.60 -16.63 9.67
N ASP A 307 -3.72 -16.71 8.94
CA ASP A 307 -3.81 -16.21 7.57
C ASP A 307 -3.75 -14.68 7.53
N GLY A 308 -3.08 -14.15 6.53
CA GLY A 308 -2.97 -12.71 6.31
C GLY A 308 -4.27 -12.07 5.80
N GLY A 309 -4.47 -10.81 6.18
CA GLY A 309 -5.54 -9.96 5.69
C GLY A 309 -5.32 -9.52 4.23
N SER A 310 -6.36 -8.99 3.63
CA SER A 310 -6.34 -8.60 2.21
C SER A 310 -5.83 -7.16 2.02
N VAL A 311 -5.12 -6.93 0.92
CA VAL A 311 -4.80 -5.59 0.41
C VAL A 311 -5.72 -5.28 -0.77
N SER A 312 -6.45 -4.16 -0.68
CA SER A 312 -7.38 -3.70 -1.72
C SER A 312 -7.06 -2.26 -2.12
N ILE A 313 -6.79 -2.05 -3.40
CA ILE A 313 -6.53 -0.72 -3.97
C ILE A 313 -7.57 -0.44 -5.04
N GLN A 314 -8.24 0.71 -4.95
CA GLN A 314 -9.19 1.17 -5.95
C GLN A 314 -8.84 2.59 -6.39
N ALA A 315 -8.70 2.78 -7.70
CA ALA A 315 -8.31 4.06 -8.29
C ALA A 315 -8.92 4.27 -9.69
N ALA A 316 -8.76 5.45 -10.26
CA ALA A 316 -8.86 5.62 -11.71
C ALA A 316 -7.54 5.24 -12.37
N GLN A 317 -6.41 5.63 -11.76
CA GLN A 317 -5.07 5.31 -12.23
C GLN A 317 -4.20 4.80 -11.08
N PHE A 318 -3.43 3.74 -11.33
CA PHE A 318 -2.37 3.28 -10.43
C PHE A 318 -1.02 3.34 -11.15
N ILE A 319 -0.01 3.92 -10.51
CA ILE A 319 1.34 4.05 -11.05
C ILE A 319 2.35 3.60 -10.01
N ALA A 320 3.27 2.71 -10.39
CA ALA A 320 4.41 2.34 -9.56
C ALA A 320 5.71 2.43 -10.39
N GLU A 321 6.68 3.16 -9.87
CA GLU A 321 7.96 3.44 -10.54
C GLU A 321 9.12 3.33 -9.54
N GLY A 322 10.32 2.99 -10.04
CA GLY A 322 11.55 3.07 -9.25
C GLY A 322 11.53 2.19 -7.99
N GLY A 323 11.03 0.96 -8.07
CA GLY A 323 10.90 0.04 -6.95
C GLY A 323 9.59 0.14 -6.17
N GLY A 324 8.67 1.03 -6.60
CA GLY A 324 7.35 1.15 -5.97
C GLY A 324 6.56 -0.15 -6.02
N ASN A 325 6.10 -0.69 -4.87
CA ASN A 325 5.50 -2.02 -4.86
C ASN A 325 4.35 -2.19 -3.87
N VAL A 326 3.54 -3.24 -4.11
CA VAL A 326 2.50 -3.72 -3.19
C VAL A 326 2.75 -5.19 -2.90
N ASP A 327 2.85 -5.56 -1.61
CA ASP A 327 3.32 -6.88 -1.19
C ASP A 327 2.43 -7.50 -0.10
N THR A 328 1.95 -8.74 -0.37
CA THR A 328 1.20 -9.58 0.58
C THR A 328 1.87 -10.94 0.81
N THR A 329 3.18 -10.99 0.75
CA THR A 329 4.01 -12.21 0.89
C THR A 329 3.83 -12.90 2.23
N THR A 330 3.75 -14.25 2.22
CA THR A 330 3.87 -15.05 3.45
C THR A 330 5.28 -15.57 3.62
N LYS A 331 5.76 -15.51 4.87
CA LYS A 331 7.05 -16.03 5.33
C LYS A 331 6.88 -17.04 6.48
N GLY A 332 5.64 -17.36 6.81
CA GLY A 332 5.24 -18.26 7.89
C GLY A 332 4.47 -19.50 7.41
N SER A 333 3.70 -20.08 8.31
CA SER A 333 2.79 -21.19 8.01
C SER A 333 1.35 -20.73 7.71
N GLY A 334 0.99 -19.49 8.03
CA GLY A 334 -0.27 -18.87 7.62
C GLY A 334 -0.26 -18.54 6.13
N ARG A 335 -1.44 -18.56 5.50
CA ARG A 335 -1.60 -18.15 4.10
C ARG A 335 -1.32 -16.64 3.96
N GLY A 336 -0.65 -16.22 2.89
CA GLY A 336 -0.51 -14.80 2.53
C GLY A 336 -1.87 -14.16 2.20
N GLY A 337 -1.99 -12.86 2.44
CA GLY A 337 -3.18 -12.09 2.11
C GLY A 337 -3.47 -12.01 0.61
N ASN A 338 -4.74 -11.93 0.24
CA ASN A 338 -5.09 -11.68 -1.16
C ASN A 338 -4.79 -10.22 -1.54
N LEU A 339 -4.32 -10.01 -2.77
CA LEU A 339 -4.07 -8.69 -3.33
C LEU A 339 -5.04 -8.39 -4.47
N SER A 340 -5.80 -7.30 -4.35
CA SER A 340 -6.73 -6.84 -5.38
C SER A 340 -6.44 -5.40 -5.76
N VAL A 341 -6.12 -5.16 -7.04
CA VAL A 341 -5.90 -3.81 -7.58
C VAL A 341 -6.89 -3.56 -8.71
N THR A 342 -7.74 -2.56 -8.50
CA THR A 342 -8.72 -2.12 -9.50
C THR A 342 -8.44 -0.67 -9.90
N ALA A 343 -8.20 -0.42 -11.20
CA ALA A 343 -8.05 0.92 -11.73
C ALA A 343 -8.87 1.08 -13.01
N THR A 344 -9.84 1.99 -13.01
CA THR A 344 -10.79 2.09 -14.14
C THR A 344 -10.13 2.44 -15.47
N ASP A 345 -9.04 3.22 -15.45
CA ASP A 345 -8.37 3.73 -16.65
C ASP A 345 -7.10 2.94 -16.96
N SER A 346 -6.11 2.97 -16.07
CA SER A 346 -4.83 2.29 -16.29
C SER A 346 -4.10 1.88 -15.00
N ILE A 347 -3.30 0.82 -15.14
CA ILE A 347 -2.24 0.42 -14.21
C ILE A 347 -0.93 0.46 -14.99
N GLU A 348 0.03 1.26 -14.50
CA GLU A 348 1.34 1.44 -15.12
C GLU A 348 2.43 1.09 -14.10
N LEU A 349 3.22 0.07 -14.42
CA LEU A 349 4.32 -0.42 -13.60
C LEU A 349 5.61 -0.28 -14.40
N SER A 350 6.61 0.44 -13.87
CA SER A 350 7.84 0.72 -14.60
C SER A 350 9.09 0.63 -13.74
N GLY A 351 10.11 -0.03 -14.26
CA GLY A 351 11.45 -0.04 -13.71
C GLY A 351 11.63 -0.89 -12.46
N THR A 352 12.80 -0.72 -11.90
CA THR A 352 13.26 -1.31 -10.64
C THR A 352 13.79 -0.18 -9.76
N ASN A 353 14.08 -0.47 -8.49
CA ASN A 353 14.83 0.47 -7.66
C ASN A 353 16.25 0.75 -8.22
N SER A 354 16.98 1.65 -7.59
CA SER A 354 18.25 2.17 -8.11
C SER A 354 19.35 1.12 -8.31
N ASP A 355 19.36 0.04 -7.51
CA ASP A 355 20.32 -1.07 -7.64
C ASP A 355 19.80 -2.23 -8.51
N GLY A 356 18.55 -2.18 -8.94
CA GLY A 356 17.90 -3.19 -9.79
C GLY A 356 17.38 -4.42 -9.06
N SER A 357 17.41 -4.44 -7.72
CA SER A 357 17.03 -5.61 -6.91
C SER A 357 15.53 -5.71 -6.68
N VAL A 358 14.82 -4.59 -6.60
CA VAL A 358 13.38 -4.53 -6.33
C VAL A 358 12.63 -4.02 -7.56
N PRO A 359 11.85 -4.86 -8.24
CA PRO A 359 11.01 -4.41 -9.34
C PRO A 359 9.79 -3.64 -8.82
N SER A 360 9.39 -2.61 -9.57
CA SER A 360 8.07 -2.00 -9.39
C SER A 360 6.99 -3.03 -9.70
N GLY A 361 5.97 -3.16 -8.83
CA GLY A 361 4.97 -4.18 -9.10
C GLY A 361 4.07 -4.63 -7.98
N PHE A 362 3.47 -5.81 -8.17
CA PHE A 362 2.53 -6.45 -7.25
C PHE A 362 3.01 -7.86 -6.90
N PHE A 363 3.08 -8.16 -5.60
CA PHE A 363 3.63 -9.41 -5.12
C PHE A 363 2.73 -10.07 -4.08
N ALA A 364 2.38 -11.35 -4.33
CA ALA A 364 1.74 -12.23 -3.36
C ALA A 364 2.53 -13.54 -3.38
N GLN A 365 3.58 -13.65 -2.57
CA GLN A 365 4.61 -14.69 -2.70
C GLN A 365 4.71 -15.58 -1.45
N VAL A 366 5.41 -16.68 -1.58
CA VAL A 366 5.89 -17.53 -0.47
C VAL A 366 7.40 -17.42 -0.43
N VAL A 367 7.95 -16.86 0.64
CA VAL A 367 9.40 -16.63 0.77
C VAL A 367 9.90 -17.13 2.12
N VAL A 368 11.08 -17.72 2.17
CA VAL A 368 11.74 -18.06 3.44
C VAL A 368 12.09 -16.77 4.18
N LYS A 369 11.77 -16.71 5.48
CA LYS A 369 12.13 -15.56 6.33
C LYS A 369 13.65 -15.41 6.36
N GLU A 370 14.14 -14.20 6.15
CA GLU A 370 15.56 -13.89 6.18
C GLU A 370 16.20 -14.33 7.50
N GLY A 371 17.38 -14.97 7.40
CA GLY A 371 18.10 -15.50 8.56
C GLY A 371 17.54 -16.81 9.15
N GLN A 372 16.45 -17.35 8.59
CA GLN A 372 15.88 -18.64 9.01
C GLN A 372 16.14 -19.74 7.98
N THR A 373 16.26 -20.99 8.49
CA THR A 373 16.39 -22.20 7.66
C THR A 373 15.08 -22.99 7.55
N LEU A 374 14.06 -22.61 8.33
CA LEU A 374 12.76 -23.26 8.27
C LEU A 374 11.98 -22.75 7.06
N PRO A 375 11.38 -23.66 6.29
CA PRO A 375 10.61 -23.27 5.12
C PRO A 375 9.30 -22.55 5.51
N ALA A 376 8.85 -21.63 4.66
CA ALA A 376 7.50 -21.11 4.71
C ALA A 376 6.55 -22.16 4.10
N THR A 377 5.58 -22.61 4.90
CA THR A 377 4.64 -23.68 4.49
C THR A 377 3.26 -23.15 4.12
N GLY A 378 2.95 -21.88 4.47
CA GLY A 378 1.75 -21.21 4.07
C GLY A 378 1.72 -20.95 2.56
N ASN A 379 0.55 -21.05 1.94
CA ASN A 379 0.39 -20.72 0.52
C ASN A 379 0.34 -19.19 0.32
N ALA A 380 0.74 -18.70 -0.83
CA ALA A 380 0.51 -17.31 -1.21
C ALA A 380 -0.99 -16.98 -1.31
N GLY A 381 -1.32 -15.70 -1.21
CA GLY A 381 -2.64 -15.17 -1.56
C GLY A 381 -2.87 -15.12 -3.07
N ASP A 382 -4.12 -15.00 -3.48
CA ASP A 382 -4.47 -14.78 -4.88
C ASP A 382 -4.28 -13.30 -5.25
N LEU A 383 -3.79 -13.03 -6.47
CA LEU A 383 -3.56 -11.70 -7.00
C LEU A 383 -4.56 -11.43 -8.14
N THR A 384 -5.35 -10.37 -8.01
CA THR A 384 -6.36 -9.99 -9.00
C THR A 384 -6.15 -8.55 -9.46
N ILE A 385 -6.11 -8.36 -10.77
CA ILE A 385 -6.00 -7.05 -11.44
C ILE A 385 -7.22 -6.84 -12.32
N ALA A 386 -7.88 -5.69 -12.18
CA ALA A 386 -8.96 -5.25 -13.05
C ALA A 386 -8.71 -3.81 -13.52
N THR A 387 -8.61 -3.58 -14.85
CA THR A 387 -8.28 -2.25 -15.37
C THR A 387 -8.77 -2.01 -16.81
N GLY A 388 -8.65 -0.77 -17.27
CA GLY A 388 -8.74 -0.45 -18.69
C GLY A 388 -7.51 -0.93 -19.45
N ARG A 389 -6.32 -0.54 -18.98
CA ARG A 389 -5.02 -0.92 -19.57
C ARG A 389 -4.05 -1.32 -18.48
N LEU A 390 -3.34 -2.43 -18.67
CA LEU A 390 -2.20 -2.84 -17.84
C LEU A 390 -0.92 -2.73 -18.65
N ILE A 391 0.05 -1.98 -18.15
CA ILE A 391 1.33 -1.73 -18.82
C ILE A 391 2.46 -2.04 -17.85
N LEU A 392 3.33 -3.00 -18.20
CA LEU A 392 4.57 -3.34 -17.49
C LEU A 392 5.75 -3.00 -18.38
N ARG A 393 6.72 -2.24 -17.85
CA ARG A 393 7.91 -1.81 -18.61
C ARG A 393 9.19 -1.88 -17.76
N GLU A 394 10.33 -1.99 -18.44
CA GLU A 394 11.65 -1.79 -17.85
C GLU A 394 11.95 -2.70 -16.65
N GLY A 395 11.44 -3.94 -16.69
CA GLY A 395 11.67 -4.93 -15.63
C GLY A 395 10.61 -4.94 -14.52
N ALA A 396 9.52 -4.20 -14.65
CA ALA A 396 8.41 -4.25 -13.71
C ALA A 396 7.74 -5.63 -13.70
N GLN A 397 7.28 -6.09 -12.53
CA GLN A 397 6.77 -7.46 -12.38
C GLN A 397 5.46 -7.52 -11.59
N VAL A 398 4.63 -8.48 -11.95
CA VAL A 398 3.47 -8.91 -11.18
C VAL A 398 3.66 -10.40 -10.91
N GLY A 399 3.82 -10.77 -9.63
CA GLY A 399 4.20 -12.13 -9.28
C GLY A 399 3.43 -12.72 -8.12
N SER A 400 2.99 -13.97 -8.30
CA SER A 400 2.46 -14.80 -7.23
C SER A 400 3.28 -16.10 -7.12
N ASN A 401 4.58 -15.94 -6.87
CA ASN A 401 5.59 -16.99 -6.93
C ASN A 401 5.75 -17.72 -5.59
N THR A 402 6.35 -18.92 -5.64
CA THR A 402 6.84 -19.59 -4.44
C THR A 402 8.34 -19.86 -4.51
N PHE A 403 9.02 -19.54 -3.40
CA PHE A 403 10.45 -19.82 -3.14
C PHE A 403 10.61 -20.83 -2.00
N SER A 404 9.53 -21.55 -1.60
CA SER A 404 9.54 -22.42 -0.42
C SER A 404 8.61 -23.64 -0.60
N GLU A 405 8.09 -24.19 0.52
CA GLU A 405 7.20 -25.37 0.51
C GLU A 405 5.76 -25.03 0.19
N GLY A 406 5.27 -23.84 0.62
CA GLY A 406 3.93 -23.39 0.29
C GLY A 406 3.76 -23.15 -1.21
N SER A 407 2.58 -23.36 -1.74
CA SER A 407 2.29 -23.08 -3.15
C SER A 407 2.14 -21.60 -3.43
N GLY A 408 2.46 -21.15 -4.63
CA GLY A 408 2.13 -19.82 -5.13
C GLY A 408 0.61 -19.57 -5.11
N GLY A 409 0.17 -18.34 -5.39
CA GLY A 409 -1.23 -17.96 -5.57
C GLY A 409 -1.61 -17.87 -7.04
N ARG A 410 -2.89 -17.76 -7.32
CA ARG A 410 -3.40 -17.53 -8.67
C ARG A 410 -3.22 -16.08 -9.07
N LEU A 411 -2.88 -15.86 -10.34
CA LEU A 411 -2.84 -14.52 -10.94
C LEU A 411 -3.98 -14.37 -11.96
N THR A 412 -4.87 -13.42 -11.72
CA THR A 412 -5.95 -13.10 -12.66
C THR A 412 -5.84 -11.65 -13.10
N VAL A 413 -5.73 -11.44 -14.42
CA VAL A 413 -5.66 -10.13 -15.04
C VAL A 413 -6.86 -9.96 -15.97
N THR A 414 -7.66 -8.92 -15.72
CA THR A 414 -8.75 -8.49 -16.61
C THR A 414 -8.51 -7.05 -17.03
N ALA A 415 -8.23 -6.83 -18.32
CA ALA A 415 -8.02 -5.50 -18.88
C ALA A 415 -8.95 -5.27 -20.06
N SER A 416 -9.85 -4.30 -19.96
CA SER A 416 -10.88 -4.11 -21.00
C SER A 416 -10.34 -3.63 -22.35
N GLN A 417 -9.10 -3.12 -22.41
CA GLN A 417 -8.46 -2.60 -23.62
C GLN A 417 -7.20 -3.38 -23.99
N SER A 418 -6.15 -3.30 -23.19
CA SER A 418 -4.88 -3.96 -23.49
C SER A 418 -4.11 -4.40 -22.23
N VAL A 419 -3.30 -5.45 -22.44
CA VAL A 419 -2.18 -5.83 -21.57
C VAL A 419 -0.90 -5.72 -22.38
N GLU A 420 0.06 -4.93 -21.89
CA GLU A 420 1.34 -4.71 -22.55
C GLU A 420 2.48 -5.10 -21.59
N VAL A 421 3.33 -6.04 -21.99
CA VAL A 421 4.49 -6.50 -21.22
C VAL A 421 5.74 -6.27 -22.06
N ILE A 422 6.55 -5.25 -21.68
CA ILE A 422 7.54 -4.67 -22.57
C ILE A 422 8.90 -4.52 -21.89
N GLY A 423 9.94 -5.03 -22.50
CA GLY A 423 11.31 -4.70 -22.14
C GLY A 423 11.85 -5.44 -20.94
N ARG A 424 13.07 -5.06 -20.60
CA ARG A 424 13.83 -5.58 -19.45
C ARG A 424 14.39 -4.44 -18.65
N SER A 425 14.68 -4.67 -17.38
CA SER A 425 15.41 -3.73 -16.55
C SER A 425 16.79 -3.45 -17.15
N VAL A 426 17.18 -2.18 -17.19
CA VAL A 426 18.50 -1.77 -17.66
C VAL A 426 19.60 -2.28 -16.73
N ASN A 427 19.35 -2.29 -15.43
CA ASN A 427 20.32 -2.62 -14.39
C ASN A 427 20.46 -4.14 -14.21
N SER A 428 19.36 -4.87 -14.01
CA SER A 428 19.37 -6.30 -13.67
C SER A 428 19.10 -7.23 -14.87
N GLN A 429 18.72 -6.69 -16.03
CA GLN A 429 18.25 -7.45 -17.20
C GLN A 429 17.02 -8.34 -16.92
N ALA A 430 16.38 -8.18 -15.76
CA ALA A 430 15.14 -8.88 -15.43
C ALA A 430 14.02 -8.47 -16.41
N PRO A 431 13.21 -9.42 -16.91
CA PRO A 431 12.12 -9.11 -17.82
C PRO A 431 10.99 -8.35 -17.12
N SER A 432 10.29 -7.52 -17.85
CA SER A 432 8.94 -7.14 -17.47
C SER A 432 8.06 -8.38 -17.56
N ALA A 433 7.29 -8.71 -16.50
CA ALA A 433 6.69 -10.04 -16.45
C ALA A 433 5.40 -10.16 -15.64
N LEU A 434 4.55 -11.13 -16.06
CA LEU A 434 3.44 -11.68 -15.28
C LEU A 434 3.79 -13.13 -14.89
N LEU A 435 3.90 -13.41 -13.58
CA LEU A 435 4.53 -14.62 -13.07
C LEU A 435 3.67 -15.36 -12.02
N THR A 436 3.60 -16.68 -12.14
CA THR A 436 3.13 -17.58 -11.08
C THR A 436 4.10 -18.75 -10.94
N GLN A 437 5.39 -18.44 -10.75
CA GLN A 437 6.47 -19.44 -10.80
C GLN A 437 6.71 -20.16 -9.48
N ALA A 438 7.18 -21.40 -9.57
CA ALA A 438 7.82 -22.13 -8.47
C ALA A 438 9.32 -22.12 -8.72
N GLU A 439 10.04 -21.38 -7.88
CA GLU A 439 11.45 -21.04 -8.06
C GLU A 439 12.39 -22.18 -7.60
N ASP A 440 13.68 -22.04 -7.89
CA ASP A 440 14.69 -23.03 -7.52
C ASP A 440 14.72 -23.27 -6.01
N GLY A 441 14.84 -24.55 -5.63
CA GLY A 441 14.80 -24.98 -4.23
C GLY A 441 13.38 -25.05 -3.63
N SER A 442 12.34 -24.58 -4.31
CA SER A 442 10.97 -24.72 -3.83
C SER A 442 10.41 -26.13 -4.05
N SER A 443 9.51 -26.56 -3.15
CA SER A 443 8.70 -27.77 -3.34
C SER A 443 7.22 -27.47 -3.54
N GLY A 444 6.80 -26.21 -3.35
CA GLY A 444 5.45 -25.73 -3.65
C GLY A 444 5.14 -25.74 -5.14
N ASN A 445 3.86 -25.78 -5.47
CA ASN A 445 3.44 -25.71 -6.87
C ASN A 445 3.32 -24.26 -7.34
N SER A 446 3.62 -24.00 -8.59
CA SER A 446 3.09 -22.84 -9.30
C SER A 446 1.55 -22.94 -9.40
N GLN A 447 0.87 -21.82 -9.64
CA GLN A 447 -0.59 -21.79 -9.78
C GLN A 447 -0.99 -21.20 -11.14
N ASP A 448 -2.31 -21.25 -11.43
CA ASP A 448 -2.84 -20.83 -12.71
C ASP A 448 -2.70 -19.31 -12.91
N LEU A 449 -2.43 -18.94 -14.18
CA LEU A 449 -2.36 -17.56 -14.65
C LEU A 449 -3.45 -17.36 -15.72
N THR A 450 -4.35 -16.42 -15.50
CA THR A 450 -5.44 -16.10 -16.44
C THR A 450 -5.37 -14.65 -16.88
N ILE A 451 -5.43 -14.40 -18.18
CA ILE A 451 -5.48 -13.07 -18.79
C ILE A 451 -6.69 -12.98 -19.69
N SER A 452 -7.54 -11.98 -19.46
CA SER A 452 -8.67 -11.63 -20.32
C SER A 452 -8.53 -10.17 -20.75
N THR A 453 -8.39 -9.94 -22.08
CA THR A 453 -8.20 -8.60 -22.63
C THR A 453 -8.69 -8.52 -24.08
N ARG A 454 -8.72 -7.32 -24.65
CA ARG A 454 -8.92 -7.16 -26.10
C ARG A 454 -7.61 -7.40 -26.86
N GLU A 455 -6.53 -6.77 -26.42
CA GLU A 455 -5.20 -6.90 -27.03
C GLU A 455 -4.16 -7.33 -25.99
N LEU A 456 -3.34 -8.32 -26.30
CA LEU A 456 -2.17 -8.71 -25.51
C LEU A 456 -0.90 -8.54 -26.34
N ILE A 457 0.05 -7.78 -25.85
CA ILE A 457 1.29 -7.44 -26.53
C ILE A 457 2.48 -7.75 -25.65
N LEU A 458 3.34 -8.67 -26.09
CA LEU A 458 4.64 -8.96 -25.49
C LEU A 458 5.73 -8.58 -26.49
N ARG A 459 6.68 -7.74 -26.05
CA ARG A 459 7.82 -7.35 -26.89
C ARG A 459 9.07 -7.01 -26.09
N ASP A 460 10.21 -6.96 -26.77
CA ASP A 460 11.50 -6.55 -26.22
C ASP A 460 11.91 -7.40 -25.00
N GLY A 461 11.56 -8.69 -24.99
CA GLY A 461 11.88 -9.63 -23.91
C GLY A 461 10.83 -9.68 -22.79
N GLY A 462 9.61 -9.19 -23.01
CA GLY A 462 8.50 -9.33 -22.07
C GLY A 462 8.09 -10.80 -21.87
N GLU A 463 7.67 -11.18 -20.64
CA GLU A 463 7.44 -12.57 -20.26
C GLU A 463 6.10 -12.79 -19.56
N ILE A 464 5.43 -13.90 -19.89
CA ILE A 464 4.30 -14.47 -19.14
C ILE A 464 4.68 -15.90 -18.78
N SER A 465 4.77 -16.22 -17.48
CA SER A 465 5.27 -17.53 -17.06
C SER A 465 4.48 -18.10 -15.89
N SER A 466 4.11 -19.37 -16.03
CA SER A 466 3.60 -20.23 -14.96
C SER A 466 4.48 -21.50 -14.83
N SER A 467 5.78 -21.29 -14.79
CA SER A 467 6.79 -22.36 -14.85
C SER A 467 7.21 -22.85 -13.47
N THR A 468 7.84 -24.03 -13.40
CA THR A 468 8.52 -24.48 -12.19
C THR A 468 9.98 -24.85 -12.50
N ILE A 469 10.88 -24.29 -11.70
CA ILE A 469 12.29 -24.67 -11.66
C ILE A 469 12.54 -25.58 -10.44
N GLY A 470 11.64 -25.51 -9.44
CA GLY A 470 11.62 -26.35 -8.24
C GLY A 470 10.99 -27.73 -8.47
N ALA A 471 10.75 -28.45 -7.37
CA ALA A 471 10.20 -29.81 -7.40
C ALA A 471 8.67 -29.87 -7.64
N GLY A 472 7.95 -28.75 -7.54
CA GLY A 472 6.50 -28.67 -7.71
C GLY A 472 6.04 -28.77 -9.17
N ASN A 473 4.73 -28.71 -9.37
CA ASN A 473 4.14 -28.69 -10.70
C ASN A 473 4.02 -27.25 -11.23
N ALA A 474 4.10 -27.08 -12.55
CA ALA A 474 3.75 -25.83 -13.22
C ALA A 474 2.22 -25.61 -13.23
N GLY A 475 1.79 -24.36 -13.19
CA GLY A 475 0.38 -23.98 -13.32
C GLY A 475 -0.04 -23.83 -14.79
N ASN A 476 -1.34 -23.74 -15.03
CA ASN A 476 -1.86 -23.53 -16.38
C ASN A 476 -1.91 -22.04 -16.74
N ILE A 477 -1.78 -21.74 -18.03
CA ILE A 477 -1.96 -20.40 -18.58
C ILE A 477 -3.19 -20.38 -19.46
N LEU A 478 -4.13 -19.48 -19.16
CA LEU A 478 -5.28 -19.18 -20.01
C LEU A 478 -5.17 -17.74 -20.52
N ILE A 479 -5.10 -17.56 -21.83
CA ILE A 479 -5.09 -16.26 -22.50
C ILE A 479 -6.33 -16.13 -23.37
N GLN A 480 -7.15 -15.13 -23.08
CA GLN A 480 -8.31 -14.75 -23.87
C GLN A 480 -8.09 -13.31 -24.37
N ALA A 481 -7.52 -13.18 -25.58
CA ALA A 481 -7.26 -11.90 -26.24
C ALA A 481 -8.25 -11.73 -27.41
N SER A 482 -9.37 -11.04 -27.17
CA SER A 482 -10.52 -11.08 -28.10
C SER A 482 -10.23 -10.56 -29.49
N GLU A 483 -9.20 -9.73 -29.71
CA GLU A 483 -8.81 -9.25 -31.05
C GLU A 483 -7.45 -9.82 -31.49
N LYS A 484 -6.39 -9.63 -30.68
CA LYS A 484 -5.06 -10.10 -31.08
C LYS A 484 -4.14 -10.42 -29.91
N LEU A 485 -3.25 -11.38 -30.15
CA LEU A 485 -2.06 -11.68 -29.34
C LEU A 485 -0.82 -11.47 -30.21
N ILE A 486 0.08 -10.57 -29.76
CA ILE A 486 1.37 -10.30 -30.41
C ILE A 486 2.49 -10.72 -29.47
N ILE A 487 3.41 -11.56 -29.94
CA ILE A 487 4.61 -11.96 -29.21
C ILE A 487 5.81 -11.76 -30.13
N GLN A 488 6.71 -10.85 -29.77
CA GLN A 488 7.85 -10.51 -30.63
C GLN A 488 9.12 -10.19 -29.84
N ASP A 489 10.25 -10.15 -30.54
CA ASP A 489 11.53 -9.66 -30.03
C ASP A 489 12.00 -10.41 -28.77
N VAL A 490 12.12 -11.74 -28.88
CA VAL A 490 12.57 -12.66 -27.83
C VAL A 490 11.65 -12.73 -26.60
N SER A 491 10.40 -12.30 -26.74
CA SER A 491 9.39 -12.41 -25.70
C SER A 491 8.73 -13.78 -25.67
N GLY A 492 8.11 -14.16 -24.56
CA GLY A 492 7.57 -15.49 -24.44
C GLY A 492 6.40 -15.70 -23.48
N VAL A 493 5.63 -16.73 -23.78
CA VAL A 493 4.66 -17.35 -22.88
C VAL A 493 5.12 -18.75 -22.54
N SER A 494 5.30 -19.09 -21.25
CA SER A 494 5.88 -20.38 -20.84
C SER A 494 5.15 -21.02 -19.67
N ALA A 495 4.92 -22.34 -19.79
CA ALA A 495 4.46 -23.21 -18.69
C ALA A 495 5.36 -24.44 -18.64
N LEU A 496 6.61 -24.21 -18.23
CA LEU A 496 7.70 -25.19 -18.23
C LEU A 496 7.85 -25.91 -16.89
N THR A 497 8.41 -27.11 -16.93
CA THR A 497 9.01 -27.70 -15.75
C THR A 497 10.45 -28.12 -16.05
N ALA A 498 11.38 -27.74 -15.16
CA ALA A 498 12.81 -28.06 -15.33
C ALA A 498 13.21 -29.38 -14.65
N VAL A 499 12.46 -29.85 -13.65
CA VAL A 499 12.81 -31.03 -12.85
C VAL A 499 11.83 -32.19 -13.09
N ASN A 500 11.13 -32.66 -12.07
CA ASN A 500 10.29 -33.86 -12.14
C ASN A 500 8.79 -33.57 -12.11
N GLY A 501 8.40 -32.30 -11.93
CA GLY A 501 7.02 -31.88 -11.90
C GLY A 501 6.32 -32.00 -13.27
N ARG A 502 5.01 -31.83 -13.27
CA ARG A 502 4.22 -31.80 -14.50
C ARG A 502 4.25 -30.39 -15.08
N GLY A 503 4.47 -30.28 -16.39
CA GLY A 503 4.31 -29.03 -17.15
C GLY A 503 2.85 -28.56 -17.15
N GLY A 504 2.63 -27.26 -17.17
CA GLY A 504 1.31 -26.64 -17.24
C GLY A 504 0.76 -26.60 -18.68
N ASN A 505 -0.55 -26.60 -18.81
CA ASN A 505 -1.19 -26.42 -20.10
C ASN A 505 -1.27 -24.92 -20.45
N ILE A 506 -1.14 -24.61 -21.73
CA ILE A 506 -1.36 -23.28 -22.28
C ILE A 506 -2.57 -23.32 -23.20
N SER A 507 -3.59 -22.52 -22.92
CA SER A 507 -4.77 -22.35 -23.77
C SER A 507 -4.88 -20.90 -24.22
N ILE A 508 -4.94 -20.69 -25.52
CA ILE A 508 -5.02 -19.36 -26.16
C ILE A 508 -6.26 -19.28 -27.02
N GLU A 509 -7.09 -18.29 -26.76
CA GLU A 509 -8.27 -17.93 -27.54
C GLU A 509 -8.09 -16.51 -28.07
N THR A 510 -8.07 -16.32 -29.41
CA THR A 510 -7.89 -15.00 -30.03
C THR A 510 -8.52 -14.95 -31.42
N GLU A 511 -8.63 -13.77 -32.02
CA GLU A 511 -8.88 -13.67 -33.47
C GLU A 511 -7.56 -13.85 -34.24
N ARG A 512 -6.50 -13.16 -33.84
CA ARG A 512 -5.21 -13.21 -34.54
C ARG A 512 -4.06 -13.47 -33.54
N LEU A 513 -3.24 -14.47 -33.85
CA LEU A 513 -1.96 -14.73 -33.18
C LEU A 513 -0.82 -14.35 -34.14
N ILE A 514 0.05 -13.46 -33.68
CA ILE A 514 1.24 -13.00 -34.40
C ILE A 514 2.47 -13.30 -33.53
N ALA A 515 3.30 -14.24 -33.93
CA ALA A 515 4.59 -14.53 -33.29
C ALA A 515 5.72 -14.28 -34.27
N GLN A 516 6.62 -13.33 -33.94
CA GLN A 516 7.68 -12.92 -34.87
C GLN A 516 8.98 -12.58 -34.14
N ASN A 517 10.10 -12.56 -34.87
CA ASN A 517 11.42 -12.14 -34.39
C ASN A 517 11.85 -12.84 -33.09
N GLY A 518 11.60 -14.16 -32.97
CA GLY A 518 11.94 -14.92 -31.77
C GLY A 518 10.87 -15.00 -30.70
N GLY A 519 9.66 -14.52 -30.96
CA GLY A 519 8.49 -14.70 -30.09
C GLY A 519 8.17 -16.19 -29.91
N GLN A 520 7.89 -16.65 -28.66
CA GLN A 520 7.73 -18.08 -28.34
C GLN A 520 6.55 -18.38 -27.43
N ILE A 521 5.95 -19.56 -27.59
CA ILE A 521 4.96 -20.14 -26.66
C ILE A 521 5.42 -21.58 -26.37
N LEU A 522 5.71 -21.88 -25.07
CA LEU A 522 6.35 -23.10 -24.67
C LEU A 522 5.58 -23.81 -23.54
N ALA A 523 5.00 -24.99 -23.83
CA ALA A 523 4.41 -25.90 -22.84
C ALA A 523 5.25 -27.20 -22.80
N ALA A 524 6.40 -27.18 -22.11
CA ALA A 524 7.41 -28.22 -22.23
C ALA A 524 7.91 -28.71 -20.87
N THR A 525 8.65 -29.82 -20.88
CA THR A 525 9.44 -30.29 -19.73
C THR A 525 10.87 -30.57 -20.18
N GLU A 526 11.82 -30.16 -19.33
CA GLU A 526 13.23 -30.54 -19.46
C GLU A 526 13.60 -31.72 -18.56
N GLY A 527 12.74 -32.04 -17.57
CA GLY A 527 12.90 -33.16 -16.64
C GLY A 527 12.14 -34.41 -17.04
N SER A 528 11.97 -35.32 -16.06
CA SER A 528 11.28 -36.60 -16.26
C SER A 528 9.73 -36.49 -16.19
N GLY A 529 9.19 -35.33 -15.83
CA GLY A 529 7.74 -35.09 -15.77
C GLY A 529 7.06 -35.06 -17.13
N GLN A 530 5.75 -35.06 -17.14
CA GLN A 530 4.96 -34.92 -18.36
C GLN A 530 4.91 -33.45 -18.79
N ALA A 531 5.15 -33.18 -20.07
CA ALA A 531 4.88 -31.87 -20.65
C ALA A 531 3.38 -31.54 -20.62
N GLY A 532 3.07 -30.26 -20.60
CA GLY A 532 1.71 -29.78 -20.77
C GLY A 532 1.24 -29.80 -22.23
N THR A 533 0.00 -29.42 -22.44
CA THR A 533 -0.61 -29.30 -23.76
C THR A 533 -0.67 -27.82 -24.16
N LEU A 534 -0.29 -27.51 -25.39
CA LEU A 534 -0.52 -26.20 -26.00
C LEU A 534 -1.74 -26.28 -26.92
N THR A 535 -2.75 -25.47 -26.63
CA THR A 535 -3.95 -25.33 -27.47
C THR A 535 -4.05 -23.88 -27.93
N VAL A 536 -4.11 -23.67 -29.22
CA VAL A 536 -4.30 -22.35 -29.85
C VAL A 536 -5.57 -22.38 -30.71
N ASN A 537 -6.50 -21.52 -30.35
CA ASN A 537 -7.74 -21.30 -31.09
C ASN A 537 -7.77 -19.87 -31.63
N ALA A 538 -7.22 -19.69 -32.84
CA ALA A 538 -7.24 -18.40 -33.54
C ALA A 538 -8.31 -18.43 -34.61
N ARG A 539 -9.28 -17.50 -34.58
CA ARG A 539 -10.44 -17.51 -35.47
C ARG A 539 -10.13 -17.00 -36.87
N GLU A 540 -9.18 -16.08 -37.02
CA GLU A 540 -8.83 -15.46 -38.29
C GLU A 540 -7.48 -15.95 -38.82
N SER A 541 -6.39 -15.76 -38.06
CA SER A 541 -5.04 -16.12 -38.54
C SER A 541 -4.07 -16.48 -37.40
N VAL A 542 -3.08 -17.30 -37.80
CA VAL A 542 -1.83 -17.53 -37.02
C VAL A 542 -0.67 -17.17 -37.95
N GLU A 543 0.09 -16.16 -37.59
CA GLU A 543 1.25 -15.66 -38.32
C GLU A 543 2.53 -15.95 -37.53
N LEU A 544 3.43 -16.75 -38.11
CA LEU A 544 4.71 -17.14 -37.54
C LEU A 544 5.83 -16.73 -38.46
N THR A 545 6.64 -15.72 -38.10
CA THR A 545 7.68 -15.16 -38.97
C THR A 545 9.01 -14.93 -38.24
N GLY A 546 10.13 -15.18 -38.91
CA GLY A 546 11.48 -15.03 -38.33
C GLY A 546 12.03 -16.34 -37.78
N THR A 547 13.01 -16.27 -36.87
CA THR A 547 13.69 -17.43 -36.27
C THR A 547 13.68 -17.36 -34.75
N GLY A 548 13.27 -18.44 -34.08
CA GLY A 548 13.33 -18.59 -32.62
C GLY A 548 14.31 -19.70 -32.22
N ARG A 549 14.86 -19.64 -30.99
CA ARG A 549 15.84 -20.61 -30.47
C ARG A 549 15.28 -22.04 -30.42
N TYR A 550 13.96 -22.19 -30.16
CA TYR A 550 13.28 -23.48 -30.01
C TYR A 550 12.10 -23.67 -30.97
N GLY A 551 11.88 -22.76 -31.92
CA GLY A 551 10.65 -22.65 -32.69
C GLY A 551 9.68 -21.64 -32.08
N PHE A 552 8.52 -21.43 -32.69
CA PHE A 552 7.53 -20.46 -32.22
C PHE A 552 6.50 -21.05 -31.26
N LEU A 553 6.06 -22.29 -31.54
CA LEU A 553 5.04 -23.00 -30.78
C LEU A 553 5.55 -24.39 -30.46
N VAL A 554 5.78 -24.72 -29.18
CA VAL A 554 6.34 -26.00 -28.77
C VAL A 554 5.57 -26.59 -27.59
N ALA A 555 5.09 -27.81 -27.76
CA ALA A 555 4.69 -28.70 -26.67
C ALA A 555 5.51 -29.98 -26.79
N CYS A 556 6.52 -30.19 -25.94
CA CYS A 556 7.38 -31.38 -26.00
C CYS A 556 7.89 -31.81 -24.63
N SER A 557 8.19 -33.11 -24.50
CA SER A 557 9.01 -33.64 -23.42
C SER A 557 10.40 -34.00 -23.97
N ARG A 558 11.47 -33.50 -23.35
CA ARG A 558 12.82 -34.02 -23.59
C ARG A 558 13.05 -35.19 -22.63
N SER A 559 13.26 -36.37 -23.18
CA SER A 559 13.81 -37.47 -22.40
C SER A 559 15.25 -37.12 -22.03
N PRO A 560 15.72 -37.29 -20.76
CA PRO A 560 17.12 -37.20 -20.45
C PRO A 560 17.84 -38.23 -21.33
N GLN A 561 18.69 -37.78 -22.22
CA GLN A 561 19.64 -38.73 -22.86
C GLN A 561 20.64 -39.17 -21.80
N GLY A 562 20.64 -40.48 -21.48
CA GLY A 562 21.63 -41.14 -20.66
C GLY A 562 23.04 -41.08 -21.26
#